data_68574b6bce77f9a11a353b224690d85a
#
_entry.id   68574b6bce77f9a11a353b224690d85a
#
_cell.length_a   1.000
_cell.length_b   1.000
_cell.length_c   1.000
_cell.angle_alpha   90.00
_cell.angle_beta   90.00
_cell.angle_gamma   90.00
#
_symmetry.space_group_name_H-M   'P 1'
#
loop_
_entity.id
_entity.type
_entity.pdbx_description
1 polymer ?
#
loop_
_entity_poly.entity_id
_entity_poly.type
_entity_poly.pdbx_seq_one_letter_code
_entity_poly.pdbx_strand_id
1 'polypeptide(L)'
;TEIDHQQMPFEIAYGMSVTTKDGVYYIGGSTDAVGAKTITRLTTDAKGKLKIEKVGELPFKIQNGVAGYANGALYIGLGNQDGKASADFYKFNLKSKELTKLASFTGALREQSVSQILNNKLYVFGGGTNTALTDGYVYDIQKDAWDKVASVEVDNKAISVYGGNSIKLNEDEMLVIGGFNKEVYDWAVSNLGSLKDQELADFKAKYFGADVAEFKWNNQILVYNAKTNTWRSIGQIPFNAPCGEGLVYAGDSIISINGEVKPGVRSNRIYQGFIVK
;
A
#
# COMPACT_ATOMS: atom_id res chain seq x y z
N THR A 1 17.93 5.62 -21.33
CA THR A 1 17.25 6.41 -22.36
C THR A 1 15.85 6.70 -21.88
N GLU A 2 15.44 7.96 -21.82
CA GLU A 2 14.07 8.35 -21.54
C GLU A 2 13.18 7.94 -22.73
N ILE A 3 12.05 7.28 -22.42
CA ILE A 3 11.10 6.82 -23.44
C ILE A 3 10.04 7.90 -23.68
N ASP A 4 9.40 8.35 -22.60
CA ASP A 4 8.44 9.45 -22.59
C ASP A 4 8.19 9.90 -21.16
N HIS A 5 7.69 11.13 -20.98
CA HIS A 5 7.23 11.64 -19.68
C HIS A 5 5.98 12.51 -19.87
N GLN A 6 5.14 12.54 -18.83
CA GLN A 6 3.97 13.39 -18.75
C GLN A 6 3.87 13.98 -17.35
N GLN A 7 3.47 15.24 -17.28
CA GLN A 7 3.17 15.87 -16.01
C GLN A 7 1.80 15.41 -15.51
N MET A 8 1.74 14.95 -14.25
CA MET A 8 0.44 14.71 -13.61
C MET A 8 -0.33 16.03 -13.48
N PRO A 9 -1.65 16.04 -13.68
CA PRO A 9 -2.46 17.26 -13.63
C PRO A 9 -2.60 17.86 -12.23
N PHE A 10 -2.13 17.18 -11.20
CA PHE A 10 -2.13 17.59 -9.79
C PHE A 10 -0.99 16.87 -9.04
N GLU A 11 -0.63 17.38 -7.87
CA GLU A 11 0.33 16.73 -6.99
C GLU A 11 -0.22 15.38 -6.51
N ILE A 12 0.63 14.35 -6.48
CA ILE A 12 0.27 13.00 -6.04
C ILE A 12 1.16 12.55 -4.89
N ALA A 13 0.52 12.03 -3.84
CA ALA A 13 1.16 11.37 -2.70
C ALA A 13 0.12 10.51 -1.97
N TYR A 14 0.54 9.35 -1.46
CA TYR A 14 -0.32 8.48 -0.64
C TYR A 14 -1.56 7.92 -1.36
N GLY A 15 -1.60 7.95 -2.68
CA GLY A 15 -2.66 7.34 -3.49
C GLY A 15 -2.50 5.83 -3.59
N MET A 16 -3.56 5.18 -4.05
CA MET A 16 -3.54 3.76 -4.37
C MET A 16 -3.30 3.58 -5.87
N SER A 17 -2.50 2.59 -6.24
CA SER A 17 -2.30 2.20 -7.63
C SER A 17 -2.79 0.79 -7.88
N VAL A 18 -3.43 0.58 -9.04
CA VAL A 18 -3.94 -0.73 -9.46
C VAL A 18 -3.56 -0.97 -10.91
N THR A 19 -2.74 -1.99 -11.15
CA THR A 19 -2.35 -2.41 -12.51
C THR A 19 -3.42 -3.32 -13.11
N THR A 20 -3.80 -3.05 -14.35
CA THR A 20 -4.74 -3.86 -15.13
C THR A 20 -4.19 -4.06 -16.54
N LYS A 21 -4.82 -4.92 -17.34
CA LYS A 21 -4.48 -5.06 -18.77
C LYS A 21 -4.73 -3.76 -19.58
N ASP A 22 -5.59 -2.87 -19.09
CA ASP A 22 -5.99 -1.64 -19.77
C ASP A 22 -5.24 -0.41 -19.25
N GLY A 23 -4.20 -0.59 -18.43
CA GLY A 23 -3.37 0.47 -17.86
C GLY A 23 -3.30 0.44 -16.33
N VAL A 24 -2.69 1.47 -15.77
CA VAL A 24 -2.58 1.66 -14.31
C VAL A 24 -3.60 2.70 -13.87
N TYR A 25 -4.43 2.35 -12.91
CA TYR A 25 -5.32 3.29 -12.24
C TYR A 25 -4.63 3.85 -11.01
N TYR A 26 -4.65 5.18 -10.86
CA TYR A 26 -4.19 5.90 -9.70
C TYR A 26 -5.39 6.60 -9.04
N ILE A 27 -5.58 6.41 -7.75
CA ILE A 27 -6.81 6.74 -7.04
C ILE A 27 -6.49 7.62 -5.84
N GLY A 28 -7.04 8.83 -5.81
CA GLY A 28 -6.89 9.77 -4.70
C GLY A 28 -5.43 10.17 -4.45
N GLY A 29 -5.08 10.35 -3.17
CA GLY A 29 -3.70 10.56 -2.75
C GLY A 29 -3.11 11.85 -3.27
N SER A 30 -3.71 12.98 -2.94
CA SER A 30 -3.22 14.30 -3.31
C SER A 30 -3.51 15.30 -2.20
N THR A 31 -2.67 16.32 -2.08
CA THR A 31 -2.95 17.51 -1.28
C THR A 31 -3.95 18.45 -1.96
N ASP A 32 -4.01 18.39 -3.30
CA ASP A 32 -4.99 19.09 -4.10
C ASP A 32 -6.40 18.52 -3.90
N ALA A 33 -7.38 19.39 -3.71
CA ALA A 33 -8.76 19.00 -3.41
C ALA A 33 -9.41 18.19 -4.54
N VAL A 34 -9.03 18.42 -5.80
CA VAL A 34 -9.52 17.71 -6.97
C VAL A 34 -8.80 16.37 -7.10
N GLY A 35 -7.48 16.38 -7.05
CA GLY A 35 -6.64 15.18 -7.13
C GLY A 35 -6.97 14.15 -6.06
N ALA A 36 -7.26 14.60 -4.83
CA ALA A 36 -7.61 13.74 -3.69
C ALA A 36 -8.88 12.90 -3.90
N LYS A 37 -9.73 13.22 -4.88
CA LYS A 37 -10.97 12.50 -5.24
C LYS A 37 -10.90 11.82 -6.60
N THR A 38 -9.87 12.10 -7.38
CA THR A 38 -9.81 11.69 -8.78
C THR A 38 -9.35 10.24 -8.94
N ILE A 39 -9.97 9.53 -9.87
CA ILE A 39 -9.51 8.27 -10.41
C ILE A 39 -8.90 8.57 -11.78
N THR A 40 -7.58 8.37 -11.89
CA THR A 40 -6.81 8.62 -13.10
C THR A 40 -6.36 7.31 -13.72
N ARG A 41 -6.41 7.18 -15.04
CA ARG A 41 -5.83 6.06 -15.77
C ARG A 41 -4.59 6.51 -16.54
N LEU A 42 -3.51 5.75 -16.38
CA LEU A 42 -2.25 5.90 -17.11
C LEU A 42 -2.13 4.75 -18.11
N THR A 43 -1.90 5.09 -19.38
CA THR A 43 -1.73 4.12 -20.48
C THR A 43 -0.62 4.57 -21.39
N THR A 44 -0.26 3.75 -22.37
CA THR A 44 0.55 4.17 -23.51
C THR A 44 -0.26 4.01 -24.81
N ASP A 45 -0.02 4.89 -25.76
CA ASP A 45 -0.56 4.71 -27.13
C ASP A 45 0.27 3.68 -27.92
N ALA A 46 -0.14 3.43 -29.16
CA ALA A 46 0.55 2.48 -30.04
C ALA A 46 2.01 2.85 -30.36
N LYS A 47 2.42 4.09 -30.11
CA LYS A 47 3.80 4.59 -30.26
C LYS A 47 4.57 4.56 -28.93
N GLY A 48 3.97 4.04 -27.85
CA GLY A 48 4.56 4.01 -26.51
C GLY A 48 4.47 5.35 -25.76
N LYS A 49 3.75 6.35 -26.29
CA LYS A 49 3.60 7.64 -25.63
C LYS A 49 2.61 7.55 -24.46
N LEU A 50 3.00 8.06 -23.29
CA LEU A 50 2.15 8.10 -22.10
C LEU A 50 0.88 8.92 -22.34
N LYS A 51 -0.21 8.43 -21.78
CA LYS A 51 -1.50 9.11 -21.72
C LYS A 51 -2.02 9.07 -20.28
N ILE A 52 -2.51 10.22 -19.83
CA ILE A 52 -3.11 10.39 -18.52
C ILE A 52 -4.53 10.89 -18.73
N GLU A 53 -5.51 10.16 -18.21
CA GLU A 53 -6.92 10.55 -18.34
C GLU A 53 -7.66 10.41 -17.02
N LYS A 54 -8.54 11.36 -16.69
CA LYS A 54 -9.50 11.24 -15.60
C LYS A 54 -10.60 10.28 -16.03
N VAL A 55 -10.78 9.19 -15.30
CA VAL A 55 -11.81 8.17 -15.60
C VAL A 55 -12.99 8.20 -14.62
N GLY A 56 -12.84 8.88 -13.51
CA GLY A 56 -13.91 9.03 -12.51
C GLY A 56 -13.53 9.97 -11.39
N GLU A 57 -14.50 10.19 -10.52
CA GLU A 57 -14.32 10.98 -9.30
C GLU A 57 -15.10 10.34 -8.14
N LEU A 58 -14.49 10.30 -6.97
CA LEU A 58 -15.12 9.87 -5.73
C LEU A 58 -15.82 11.07 -5.06
N PRO A 59 -16.91 10.86 -4.33
CA PRO A 59 -17.58 11.94 -3.60
C PRO A 59 -16.81 12.37 -2.33
N PHE A 60 -15.72 11.70 -1.98
CA PHE A 60 -14.87 11.95 -0.82
C PHE A 60 -13.38 11.94 -1.22
N LYS A 61 -12.55 12.59 -0.41
CA LYS A 61 -11.09 12.50 -0.52
C LYS A 61 -10.63 11.15 0.06
N ILE A 62 -9.61 10.54 -0.56
CA ILE A 62 -9.03 9.31 -0.03
C ILE A 62 -7.51 9.29 -0.19
N GLN A 63 -6.82 8.82 0.85
CA GLN A 63 -5.39 8.54 0.85
C GLN A 63 -5.05 7.37 1.78
N ASN A 64 -3.89 6.73 1.57
CA ASN A 64 -3.42 5.61 2.39
C ASN A 64 -4.41 4.43 2.49
N GLY A 65 -5.33 4.32 1.53
CA GLY A 65 -6.33 3.27 1.48
C GLY A 65 -5.82 1.99 0.81
N VAL A 66 -6.76 1.13 0.49
CA VAL A 66 -6.55 -0.09 -0.31
C VAL A 66 -7.34 0.00 -1.59
N ALA A 67 -6.80 -0.61 -2.65
CA ALA A 67 -7.52 -0.73 -3.91
C ALA A 67 -7.18 -2.04 -4.61
N GLY A 68 -8.14 -2.54 -5.41
CA GLY A 68 -7.97 -3.71 -6.26
C GLY A 68 -8.89 -3.66 -7.47
N TYR A 69 -8.57 -4.43 -8.51
CA TYR A 69 -9.38 -4.53 -9.71
C TYR A 69 -9.88 -5.95 -9.90
N ALA A 70 -11.18 -6.09 -10.06
CA ALA A 70 -11.81 -7.34 -10.45
C ALA A 70 -13.11 -7.08 -11.24
N ASN A 71 -13.41 -7.93 -12.21
CA ASN A 71 -14.68 -7.95 -12.93
C ASN A 71 -15.13 -6.58 -13.48
N GLY A 72 -14.21 -5.78 -14.04
CA GLY A 72 -14.52 -4.48 -14.63
C GLY A 72 -14.77 -3.35 -13.62
N ALA A 73 -14.43 -3.55 -12.37
CA ALA A 73 -14.60 -2.57 -11.31
C ALA A 73 -13.35 -2.42 -10.44
N LEU A 74 -13.18 -1.23 -9.86
CA LEU A 74 -12.23 -0.94 -8.81
C LEU A 74 -12.93 -1.12 -7.45
N TYR A 75 -12.29 -1.81 -6.53
CA TYR A 75 -12.69 -1.97 -5.13
C TYR A 75 -11.78 -1.06 -4.31
N ILE A 76 -12.35 -0.09 -3.58
CA ILE A 76 -11.63 1.04 -3.00
C ILE A 76 -12.14 1.29 -1.60
N GLY A 77 -11.26 1.50 -0.63
CA GLY A 77 -11.70 1.91 0.70
C GLY A 77 -10.62 1.87 1.76
N LEU A 78 -11.05 1.83 3.01
CA LEU A 78 -10.18 1.96 4.17
C LEU A 78 -9.35 3.27 4.09
N GLY A 79 -8.21 3.31 4.77
CA GLY A 79 -7.35 4.47 4.73
C GLY A 79 -7.97 5.70 5.37
N ASN A 80 -7.54 6.85 4.94
CA ASN A 80 -8.05 8.15 5.38
C ASN A 80 -9.07 8.66 4.36
N GLN A 81 -10.31 8.81 4.78
CA GLN A 81 -11.39 9.38 3.98
C GLN A 81 -11.84 10.71 4.63
N ASP A 82 -11.79 11.80 3.87
CA ASP A 82 -12.10 13.16 4.34
C ASP A 82 -11.41 13.54 5.67
N GLY A 83 -10.15 13.14 5.85
CA GLY A 83 -9.33 13.48 7.01
C GLY A 83 -9.46 12.51 8.20
N LYS A 84 -10.18 11.39 8.08
CA LYS A 84 -10.37 10.42 9.15
C LYS A 84 -10.15 9.00 8.66
N ALA A 85 -9.56 8.16 9.52
CA ALA A 85 -9.48 6.73 9.26
C ALA A 85 -10.88 6.13 9.12
N SER A 86 -11.10 5.35 8.06
CA SER A 86 -12.43 4.86 7.68
C SER A 86 -12.46 3.34 7.51
N ALA A 87 -13.61 2.74 7.81
CA ALA A 87 -13.95 1.35 7.48
C ALA A 87 -14.77 1.25 6.18
N ASP A 88 -15.11 2.37 5.57
CA ASP A 88 -15.96 2.38 4.38
C ASP A 88 -15.25 1.77 3.18
N PHE A 89 -16.01 0.98 2.42
CA PHE A 89 -15.53 0.24 1.27
C PHE A 89 -16.52 0.35 0.11
N TYR A 90 -16.00 0.47 -1.11
CA TYR A 90 -16.79 0.81 -2.28
C TYR A 90 -16.34 0.02 -3.51
N LYS A 91 -17.28 -0.15 -4.43
CA LYS A 91 -17.07 -0.63 -5.80
C LYS A 91 -17.32 0.51 -6.78
N PHE A 92 -16.32 0.86 -7.58
CA PHE A 92 -16.46 1.79 -8.69
C PHE A 92 -16.47 1.03 -10.02
N ASN A 93 -17.61 1.03 -10.71
CA ASN A 93 -17.74 0.37 -12.00
C ASN A 93 -17.08 1.23 -13.10
N LEU A 94 -16.08 0.68 -13.80
CA LEU A 94 -15.33 1.44 -14.80
C LEU A 94 -16.13 1.78 -16.05
N LYS A 95 -17.20 1.02 -16.36
CA LYS A 95 -18.05 1.26 -17.54
C LYS A 95 -19.18 2.24 -17.22
N SER A 96 -19.99 1.98 -16.19
CA SER A 96 -21.11 2.85 -15.81
C SER A 96 -20.70 4.08 -15.02
N LYS A 97 -19.48 4.11 -14.45
CA LYS A 97 -18.97 5.16 -13.54
C LYS A 97 -19.75 5.26 -12.23
N GLU A 98 -20.52 4.26 -11.93
CA GLU A 98 -21.31 4.18 -10.70
C GLU A 98 -20.45 3.74 -9.52
N LEU A 99 -20.62 4.42 -8.39
CA LEU A 99 -20.04 4.07 -7.09
C LEU A 99 -21.10 3.41 -6.21
N THR A 100 -20.83 2.19 -5.78
CA THR A 100 -21.70 1.43 -4.86
C THR A 100 -20.98 1.23 -3.54
N LYS A 101 -21.64 1.56 -2.42
CA LYS A 101 -21.12 1.24 -1.09
C LYS A 101 -21.31 -0.26 -0.83
N LEU A 102 -20.27 -0.89 -0.31
CA LEU A 102 -20.20 -2.31 0.01
C LEU A 102 -20.18 -2.53 1.53
N ALA A 103 -20.13 -3.79 1.97
CA ALA A 103 -19.95 -4.12 3.37
C ALA A 103 -18.70 -3.44 3.94
N SER A 104 -18.88 -2.71 5.04
CA SER A 104 -17.80 -2.03 5.72
C SER A 104 -16.78 -3.01 6.27
N PHE A 105 -15.53 -2.61 6.32
CA PHE A 105 -14.44 -3.38 6.90
C PHE A 105 -14.69 -3.68 8.38
N THR A 106 -14.45 -4.91 8.79
CA THR A 106 -14.78 -5.40 10.15
C THR A 106 -13.60 -5.39 11.13
N GLY A 107 -12.39 -5.11 10.64
CA GLY A 107 -11.19 -5.01 11.49
C GLY A 107 -10.98 -3.62 12.09
N ALA A 108 -9.88 -3.44 12.79
CA ALA A 108 -9.47 -2.13 13.29
C ALA A 108 -9.19 -1.17 12.14
N LEU A 109 -9.54 0.11 12.31
CA LEU A 109 -9.27 1.16 11.33
C LEU A 109 -7.77 1.22 11.02
N ARG A 110 -7.44 1.36 9.75
CA ARG A 110 -6.07 1.26 9.28
C ARG A 110 -5.79 2.08 8.03
N GLU A 111 -4.57 2.53 7.93
CA GLU A 111 -3.97 3.22 6.80
C GLU A 111 -2.73 2.45 6.33
N GLN A 112 -2.31 2.64 5.09
CA GLN A 112 -1.09 2.07 4.51
C GLN A 112 -0.97 0.54 4.68
N SER A 113 -2.08 -0.17 4.56
CA SER A 113 -2.09 -1.63 4.46
C SER A 113 -1.60 -2.09 3.09
N VAL A 114 -0.97 -3.26 3.02
CA VAL A 114 -0.72 -3.91 1.74
C VAL A 114 -1.96 -4.66 1.29
N SER A 115 -2.24 -4.64 -0.02
CA SER A 115 -3.43 -5.32 -0.55
C SER A 115 -3.24 -5.83 -1.98
N GLN A 116 -3.85 -6.98 -2.29
CA GLN A 116 -3.90 -7.55 -3.64
C GLN A 116 -5.19 -8.30 -3.90
N ILE A 117 -5.62 -8.34 -5.17
CA ILE A 117 -6.67 -9.26 -5.63
C ILE A 117 -6.03 -10.61 -5.98
N LEU A 118 -6.40 -11.65 -5.24
CA LEU A 118 -6.04 -13.04 -5.50
C LEU A 118 -7.32 -13.87 -5.61
N ASN A 119 -7.44 -14.72 -6.65
CA ASN A 119 -8.63 -15.55 -6.85
C ASN A 119 -9.97 -14.79 -6.72
N ASN A 120 -10.02 -13.58 -7.30
CA ASN A 120 -11.22 -12.72 -7.28
C ASN A 120 -11.69 -12.31 -5.86
N LYS A 121 -10.75 -12.21 -4.92
CA LYS A 121 -10.94 -11.70 -3.55
C LYS A 121 -9.88 -10.66 -3.23
N LEU A 122 -10.24 -9.62 -2.47
CA LEU A 122 -9.27 -8.62 -2.02
C LEU A 122 -8.70 -9.02 -0.66
N TYR A 123 -7.41 -9.29 -0.63
CA TYR A 123 -6.67 -9.54 0.61
C TYR A 123 -6.04 -8.25 1.11
N VAL A 124 -6.09 -8.00 2.43
CA VAL A 124 -5.58 -6.80 3.09
C VAL A 124 -4.81 -7.22 4.33
N PHE A 125 -3.58 -6.73 4.48
CA PHE A 125 -2.72 -7.09 5.61
C PHE A 125 -2.06 -5.87 6.24
N GLY A 126 -1.91 -5.92 7.57
CA GLY A 126 -1.18 -4.92 8.33
C GLY A 126 -1.78 -3.52 8.23
N GLY A 127 -0.92 -2.52 8.06
CA GLY A 127 -1.30 -1.13 8.20
C GLY A 127 -1.47 -0.74 9.67
N GLY A 128 -2.08 0.40 9.91
CA GLY A 128 -2.32 0.87 11.27
C GLY A 128 -2.77 2.31 11.34
N THR A 129 -2.89 2.80 12.54
CA THR A 129 -3.09 4.22 12.88
C THR A 129 -2.16 4.55 14.06
N ASN A 130 -2.64 4.43 15.30
CA ASN A 130 -1.83 4.64 16.50
C ASN A 130 -0.98 3.42 16.90
N THR A 131 -1.18 2.30 16.26
CA THR A 131 -0.39 1.06 16.42
C THR A 131 -0.25 0.36 15.08
N ALA A 132 0.88 -0.28 14.86
CA ALA A 132 1.07 -1.14 13.70
C ALA A 132 0.35 -2.47 13.91
N LEU A 133 -0.42 -2.88 12.90
CA LEU A 133 -1.19 -4.12 12.90
C LEU A 133 -0.46 -5.20 12.10
N THR A 134 -0.71 -6.47 12.44
CA THR A 134 -0.13 -7.62 11.73
C THR A 134 -1.20 -8.59 11.23
N ASP A 135 -2.46 -8.33 11.54
CA ASP A 135 -3.59 -9.16 11.15
C ASP A 135 -3.90 -9.07 9.64
N GLY A 136 -4.63 -10.06 9.15
CA GLY A 136 -5.05 -10.16 7.76
C GLY A 136 -6.55 -10.35 7.62
N TYR A 137 -7.08 -9.82 6.51
CA TYR A 137 -8.48 -9.93 6.12
C TYR A 137 -8.61 -10.20 4.64
N VAL A 138 -9.73 -10.82 4.28
CA VAL A 138 -10.14 -11.02 2.90
C VAL A 138 -11.56 -10.50 2.69
N TYR A 139 -11.76 -9.75 1.64
CA TYR A 139 -13.09 -9.39 1.15
C TYR A 139 -13.49 -10.34 0.02
N ASP A 140 -14.55 -11.06 0.24
CA ASP A 140 -15.17 -11.94 -0.75
C ASP A 140 -16.14 -11.12 -1.62
N ILE A 141 -15.74 -10.88 -2.88
CA ILE A 141 -16.49 -10.04 -3.82
C ILE A 141 -17.89 -10.61 -4.12
N GLN A 142 -18.05 -11.94 -4.09
CA GLN A 142 -19.33 -12.58 -4.40
C GLN A 142 -20.30 -12.51 -3.22
N LYS A 143 -19.77 -12.53 -2.00
CA LYS A 143 -20.56 -12.54 -0.77
C LYS A 143 -20.83 -11.15 -0.21
N ASP A 144 -20.09 -10.12 -0.69
CA ASP A 144 -20.04 -8.80 -0.07
C ASP A 144 -19.76 -8.89 1.44
N ALA A 145 -18.68 -9.59 1.80
CA ALA A 145 -18.36 -9.86 3.20
C ALA A 145 -16.86 -9.93 3.45
N TRP A 146 -16.45 -9.54 4.67
CA TRP A 146 -15.09 -9.61 5.17
C TRP A 146 -14.92 -10.77 6.13
N ASP A 147 -13.85 -11.55 5.95
CA ASP A 147 -13.42 -12.61 6.84
C ASP A 147 -11.95 -12.40 7.26
N LYS A 148 -11.58 -12.95 8.43
CA LYS A 148 -10.18 -12.98 8.86
C LYS A 148 -9.41 -14.05 8.10
N VAL A 149 -8.13 -13.75 7.83
CA VAL A 149 -7.14 -14.70 7.33
C VAL A 149 -5.90 -14.70 8.22
N ALA A 150 -4.91 -15.54 7.92
CA ALA A 150 -3.67 -15.62 8.70
C ALA A 150 -3.03 -14.25 8.87
N SER A 151 -2.61 -13.94 10.08
CA SER A 151 -1.77 -12.77 10.36
C SER A 151 -0.43 -12.90 9.64
N VAL A 152 0.25 -11.77 9.41
CA VAL A 152 1.60 -11.76 8.84
C VAL A 152 2.57 -12.30 9.89
N GLU A 153 2.95 -13.57 9.72
CA GLU A 153 3.80 -14.28 10.66
C GLU A 153 4.71 -15.26 9.92
N VAL A 154 5.98 -15.29 10.29
CA VAL A 154 6.98 -16.25 9.80
C VAL A 154 7.76 -16.77 11.00
N ASP A 155 7.91 -18.09 11.11
CA ASP A 155 8.62 -18.77 12.22
C ASP A 155 8.10 -18.34 13.60
N ASN A 156 6.78 -18.26 13.76
CA ASN A 156 6.06 -17.80 14.98
C ASN A 156 6.42 -16.37 15.41
N LYS A 157 6.88 -15.54 14.49
CA LYS A 157 7.16 -14.13 14.74
C LYS A 157 6.24 -13.27 13.88
N ALA A 158 5.43 -12.43 14.54
CA ALA A 158 4.60 -11.45 13.86
C ALA A 158 5.47 -10.39 13.19
N ILE A 159 5.16 -10.06 11.93
CA ILE A 159 5.88 -9.08 11.14
C ILE A 159 4.91 -7.99 10.70
N SER A 160 5.26 -6.73 10.96
CA SER A 160 4.48 -5.61 10.44
C SER A 160 4.90 -5.29 9.00
N VAL A 161 3.89 -5.14 8.15
CA VAL A 161 4.02 -4.66 6.77
C VAL A 161 3.38 -3.29 6.58
N TYR A 162 3.17 -2.56 7.67
CA TYR A 162 2.62 -1.21 7.68
C TYR A 162 3.53 -0.26 6.87
N GLY A 163 3.00 0.35 5.83
CA GLY A 163 3.75 1.22 4.92
C GLY A 163 4.61 0.49 3.89
N GLY A 164 4.66 -0.85 3.91
CA GLY A 164 5.26 -1.64 2.85
C GLY A 164 4.43 -1.64 1.58
N ASN A 165 4.92 -2.31 0.54
CA ASN A 165 4.18 -2.46 -0.71
C ASN A 165 4.11 -3.91 -1.15
N SER A 166 3.18 -4.20 -2.06
CA SER A 166 2.91 -5.57 -2.50
C SER A 166 2.72 -5.67 -4.02
N ILE A 167 3.07 -6.83 -4.55
CA ILE A 167 2.80 -7.20 -5.95
C ILE A 167 2.14 -8.57 -6.00
N LYS A 168 1.27 -8.76 -6.98
CA LYS A 168 0.70 -10.06 -7.30
C LYS A 168 1.72 -10.87 -8.10
N LEU A 169 2.10 -12.04 -7.59
CA LEU A 169 2.99 -12.97 -8.30
C LEU A 169 2.21 -13.88 -9.27
N ASN A 170 1.07 -14.37 -8.81
CA ASN A 170 0.14 -15.23 -9.56
C ASN A 170 -1.25 -15.16 -8.90
N GLU A 171 -2.19 -16.00 -9.32
CA GLU A 171 -3.55 -15.99 -8.77
C GLU A 171 -3.60 -16.37 -7.28
N ASP A 172 -2.67 -17.16 -6.79
CA ASP A 172 -2.65 -17.64 -5.40
C ASP A 172 -1.68 -16.87 -4.49
N GLU A 173 -0.74 -16.10 -5.05
CA GLU A 173 0.35 -15.53 -4.25
C GLU A 173 0.59 -14.04 -4.49
N MET A 174 0.85 -13.33 -3.40
CA MET A 174 1.39 -11.99 -3.40
C MET A 174 2.72 -11.93 -2.68
N LEU A 175 3.61 -11.05 -3.14
CA LEU A 175 4.88 -10.73 -2.50
C LEU A 175 4.79 -9.36 -1.83
N VAL A 176 5.43 -9.23 -0.68
CA VAL A 176 5.48 -7.99 0.12
C VAL A 176 6.92 -7.66 0.46
N ILE A 177 7.28 -6.39 0.34
CA ILE A 177 8.57 -5.83 0.76
C ILE A 177 8.29 -4.61 1.66
N GLY A 178 9.19 -4.38 2.62
CA GLY A 178 9.13 -3.22 3.50
C GLY A 178 8.16 -3.35 4.66
N GLY A 179 7.96 -2.27 5.34
CA GLY A 179 7.07 -2.13 6.49
C GLY A 179 7.79 -1.67 7.76
N PHE A 180 7.12 -0.81 8.52
CA PHE A 180 7.63 -0.31 9.80
C PHE A 180 7.77 -1.46 10.81
N ASN A 181 8.79 -1.42 11.65
CA ASN A 181 8.87 -2.32 12.79
C ASN A 181 7.79 -1.93 13.81
N LYS A 182 6.96 -2.89 14.20
CA LYS A 182 5.82 -2.65 15.11
C LYS A 182 6.25 -2.07 16.46
N GLU A 183 7.26 -2.64 17.10
CA GLU A 183 7.70 -2.21 18.43
C GLU A 183 8.25 -0.78 18.40
N VAL A 184 9.09 -0.47 17.39
CA VAL A 184 9.68 0.86 17.22
C VAL A 184 8.60 1.89 16.87
N TYR A 185 7.65 1.52 15.99
CA TYR A 185 6.55 2.39 15.61
C TYR A 185 5.64 2.70 16.80
N ASP A 186 5.15 1.68 17.50
CA ASP A 186 4.23 1.83 18.61
C ASP A 186 4.87 2.63 19.75
N TRP A 187 6.16 2.38 20.04
CA TRP A 187 6.92 3.17 20.99
C TRP A 187 7.03 4.64 20.58
N ALA A 188 7.33 4.91 19.33
CA ALA A 188 7.47 6.26 18.81
C ALA A 188 6.15 7.03 18.87
N VAL A 189 5.04 6.42 18.43
CA VAL A 189 3.71 7.03 18.46
C VAL A 189 3.27 7.33 19.90
N SER A 190 3.51 6.39 20.82
CA SER A 190 3.20 6.59 22.26
C SER A 190 3.94 7.80 22.83
N ASN A 191 5.25 7.92 22.56
CA ASN A 191 6.04 9.05 23.07
C ASN A 191 5.64 10.37 22.39
N LEU A 192 5.46 10.38 21.08
CA LEU A 192 5.02 11.57 20.34
C LEU A 192 3.65 12.08 20.83
N GLY A 193 2.78 11.21 21.29
CA GLY A 193 1.45 11.54 21.82
C GLY A 193 1.41 11.95 23.28
N SER A 194 2.35 11.48 24.11
CA SER A 194 2.34 11.68 25.58
C SER A 194 3.31 12.76 26.08
N LEU A 195 4.49 12.89 25.45
CA LEU A 195 5.51 13.86 25.84
C LEU A 195 5.09 15.29 25.49
N LYS A 196 5.61 16.26 26.23
CA LYS A 196 5.31 17.68 26.07
C LYS A 196 6.61 18.51 26.10
N ASP A 197 6.49 19.75 25.65
CA ASP A 197 7.50 20.78 25.73
C ASP A 197 8.92 20.31 25.38
N GLN A 198 9.88 20.51 26.27
CA GLN A 198 11.30 20.17 26.05
C GLN A 198 11.50 18.64 25.88
N GLU A 199 10.79 17.82 26.66
CA GLU A 199 10.88 16.35 26.54
C GLU A 199 10.47 15.87 25.16
N LEU A 200 9.40 16.45 24.60
CA LEU A 200 8.95 16.15 23.24
C LEU A 200 9.96 16.61 22.19
N ALA A 201 10.58 17.79 22.40
CA ALA A 201 11.61 18.32 21.50
C ALA A 201 12.84 17.42 21.49
N ASP A 202 13.32 17.02 22.67
CA ASP A 202 14.48 16.12 22.83
C ASP A 202 14.20 14.74 22.24
N PHE A 203 13.01 14.21 22.47
CA PHE A 203 12.58 12.94 21.87
C PHE A 203 12.58 13.03 20.34
N LYS A 204 11.97 14.06 19.76
CA LYS A 204 11.95 14.26 18.30
C LYS A 204 13.35 14.38 17.72
N ALA A 205 14.23 15.15 18.35
CA ALA A 205 15.61 15.30 17.91
C ALA A 205 16.35 13.95 17.87
N LYS A 206 16.21 13.15 18.95
CA LYS A 206 16.79 11.81 19.05
C LYS A 206 16.18 10.85 18.03
N TYR A 207 14.85 10.75 17.96
CA TYR A 207 14.14 9.78 17.12
C TYR A 207 14.38 10.04 15.64
N PHE A 208 14.16 11.27 15.16
CA PHE A 208 14.37 11.59 13.73
C PHE A 208 15.86 11.69 13.35
N GLY A 209 16.74 11.94 14.32
CA GLY A 209 18.19 11.91 14.15
C GLY A 209 18.82 10.52 14.13
N ALA A 210 18.08 9.49 14.59
CA ALA A 210 18.59 8.12 14.71
C ALA A 210 19.04 7.52 13.36
N ASP A 211 19.98 6.57 13.42
CA ASP A 211 20.43 5.85 12.24
C ASP A 211 19.30 4.99 11.63
N VAL A 212 19.35 4.76 10.33
CA VAL A 212 18.36 3.95 9.60
C VAL A 212 18.20 2.56 10.23
N ALA A 213 19.28 1.94 10.69
CA ALA A 213 19.26 0.61 11.30
C ALA A 213 18.44 0.54 12.60
N GLU A 214 18.31 1.65 13.33
CA GLU A 214 17.55 1.70 14.59
C GLU A 214 16.04 1.59 14.39
N PHE A 215 15.54 1.90 13.19
CA PHE A 215 14.12 1.76 12.85
C PHE A 215 13.72 0.31 12.61
N LYS A 216 14.65 -0.60 12.34
CA LYS A 216 14.44 -2.05 12.20
C LYS A 216 13.28 -2.40 11.24
N TRP A 217 13.11 -1.64 10.18
CA TRP A 217 12.06 -1.89 9.21
C TRP A 217 12.22 -3.27 8.59
N ASN A 218 11.10 -3.90 8.20
CA ASN A 218 11.11 -5.25 7.69
C ASN A 218 11.92 -5.36 6.40
N ASN A 219 13.00 -6.13 6.45
CA ASN A 219 13.86 -6.41 5.31
C ASN A 219 13.60 -7.78 4.68
N GLN A 220 12.67 -8.57 5.22
CA GLN A 220 12.32 -9.85 4.63
C GLN A 220 11.47 -9.67 3.38
N ILE A 221 11.70 -10.53 2.40
CA ILE A 221 10.84 -10.67 1.24
C ILE A 221 9.78 -11.71 1.60
N LEU A 222 8.56 -11.24 1.85
CA LEU A 222 7.47 -12.06 2.35
C LEU A 222 6.57 -12.50 1.18
N VAL A 223 6.07 -13.72 1.25
CA VAL A 223 5.09 -14.24 0.30
C VAL A 223 3.91 -14.83 1.06
N TYR A 224 2.70 -14.31 0.76
CA TYR A 224 1.45 -14.90 1.20
C TYR A 224 0.88 -15.81 0.12
N ASN A 225 0.41 -16.99 0.53
CA ASN A 225 -0.31 -17.90 -0.34
C ASN A 225 -1.78 -18.00 0.12
N ALA A 226 -2.69 -17.54 -0.74
CA ALA A 226 -4.13 -17.47 -0.44
C ALA A 226 -4.80 -18.85 -0.37
N LYS A 227 -4.24 -19.86 -1.05
CA LYS A 227 -4.79 -21.21 -1.07
C LYS A 227 -4.52 -21.97 0.23
N THR A 228 -3.32 -21.79 0.78
CA THR A 228 -2.91 -22.42 2.04
C THR A 228 -3.17 -21.51 3.24
N ASN A 229 -3.46 -20.22 3.01
CA ASN A 229 -3.61 -19.19 4.03
C ASN A 229 -2.37 -19.11 4.94
N THR A 230 -1.19 -19.04 4.33
CA THR A 230 0.10 -19.04 5.05
C THR A 230 1.06 -18.00 4.50
N TRP A 231 1.97 -17.52 5.36
CA TRP A 231 3.09 -16.68 5.02
C TRP A 231 4.41 -17.47 5.02
N ARG A 232 5.35 -17.06 4.18
CA ARG A 232 6.73 -17.51 4.19
C ARG A 232 7.67 -16.36 3.84
N SER A 233 8.91 -16.44 4.32
CA SER A 233 10.00 -15.60 3.82
C SER A 233 10.76 -16.35 2.73
N ILE A 234 11.10 -15.66 1.65
CA ILE A 234 11.93 -16.21 0.57
C ILE A 234 13.34 -15.60 0.55
N GLY A 235 13.68 -14.81 1.57
CA GLY A 235 14.97 -14.17 1.72
C GLY A 235 14.87 -12.76 2.28
N GLN A 236 15.95 -12.01 2.14
CA GLN A 236 16.03 -10.61 2.60
C GLN A 236 16.53 -9.73 1.46
N ILE A 237 16.04 -8.49 1.43
CA ILE A 237 16.58 -7.47 0.54
C ILE A 237 17.96 -7.03 1.05
N PRO A 238 18.97 -6.84 0.16
CA PRO A 238 20.34 -6.48 0.56
C PRO A 238 20.54 -4.97 0.73
N PHE A 239 19.48 -4.23 1.02
CA PHE A 239 19.49 -2.77 1.19
C PHE A 239 18.54 -2.37 2.33
N ASN A 240 18.58 -1.10 2.73
CA ASN A 240 17.68 -0.60 3.76
C ASN A 240 16.22 -0.76 3.32
N ALA A 241 15.42 -1.39 4.15
CA ALA A 241 14.02 -1.67 3.85
C ALA A 241 13.27 -0.36 3.57
N PRO A 242 12.54 -0.27 2.45
CA PRO A 242 11.77 0.91 2.11
C PRO A 242 10.36 0.87 2.74
N CYS A 243 9.75 2.05 2.85
CA CYS A 243 8.32 2.19 3.03
C CYS A 243 7.78 3.21 2.02
N GLY A 244 6.56 3.00 1.53
CA GLY A 244 5.93 3.87 0.53
C GLY A 244 6.67 3.89 -0.82
N GLU A 245 7.43 2.83 -1.12
CA GLU A 245 8.12 2.67 -2.40
C GLU A 245 7.15 2.34 -3.54
N GLY A 246 7.57 2.59 -4.78
CA GLY A 246 6.97 1.96 -5.95
C GLY A 246 7.48 0.52 -6.04
N LEU A 247 6.60 -0.46 -6.11
CA LEU A 247 6.95 -1.86 -6.31
C LEU A 247 6.30 -2.39 -7.57
N VAL A 248 7.11 -2.87 -8.52
CA VAL A 248 6.65 -3.31 -9.83
C VAL A 248 7.13 -4.73 -10.10
N TYR A 249 6.25 -5.55 -10.67
CA TYR A 249 6.58 -6.88 -11.18
C TYR A 249 6.50 -6.87 -12.71
N ALA A 250 7.62 -7.09 -13.37
CA ALA A 250 7.75 -7.06 -14.83
C ALA A 250 8.47 -8.31 -15.33
N GLY A 251 7.70 -9.28 -15.78
CA GLY A 251 8.21 -10.57 -16.24
C GLY A 251 8.75 -11.42 -15.10
N ASP A 252 10.07 -11.52 -14.99
CA ASP A 252 10.80 -12.21 -13.91
C ASP A 252 11.46 -11.25 -12.91
N SER A 253 11.32 -9.95 -13.16
CA SER A 253 11.95 -8.89 -12.38
C SER A 253 11.01 -8.25 -11.39
N ILE A 254 11.52 -7.98 -10.18
CA ILE A 254 10.91 -7.12 -9.19
C ILE A 254 11.71 -5.84 -9.13
N ILE A 255 11.05 -4.70 -9.27
CA ILE A 255 11.68 -3.39 -9.25
C ILE A 255 11.12 -2.60 -8.06
N SER A 256 12.00 -2.23 -7.13
CA SER A 256 11.68 -1.33 -6.00
C SER A 256 12.20 0.06 -6.31
N ILE A 257 11.33 1.05 -6.25
CA ILE A 257 11.60 2.42 -6.72
C ILE A 257 11.45 3.38 -5.56
N ASN A 258 12.51 4.09 -5.19
CA ASN A 258 12.52 5.15 -4.18
C ASN A 258 12.05 4.67 -2.78
N GLY A 259 11.08 5.37 -2.18
CA GLY A 259 10.55 5.09 -0.84
C GLY A 259 11.29 5.83 0.28
N GLU A 260 10.74 5.78 1.47
CA GLU A 260 11.41 6.21 2.70
C GLU A 260 12.31 5.09 3.22
N VAL A 261 13.43 5.44 3.83
CA VAL A 261 14.35 4.49 4.51
C VAL A 261 14.38 4.72 6.02
N LYS A 262 13.87 5.84 6.49
CA LYS A 262 13.48 6.17 7.86
C LYS A 262 12.50 7.34 7.83
N PRO A 263 11.75 7.64 8.91
CA PRO A 263 10.77 8.71 8.91
C PRO A 263 11.33 10.04 8.39
N GLY A 264 10.70 10.57 7.33
CA GLY A 264 11.08 11.84 6.69
C GLY A 264 12.31 11.77 5.77
N VAL A 265 12.95 10.63 5.60
CA VAL A 265 14.15 10.49 4.74
C VAL A 265 13.86 9.55 3.59
N ARG A 266 13.82 10.11 2.38
CA ARG A 266 13.51 9.39 1.15
C ARG A 266 14.77 8.95 0.41
N SER A 267 14.69 7.78 -0.21
CA SER A 267 15.71 7.25 -1.12
C SER A 267 15.39 7.65 -2.56
N ASN A 268 16.42 7.95 -3.35
CA ASN A 268 16.33 8.12 -4.79
C ASN A 268 16.83 6.87 -5.55
N ARG A 269 16.98 5.74 -4.87
CA ARG A 269 17.53 4.51 -5.45
C ARG A 269 16.43 3.67 -6.08
N ILE A 270 16.82 2.97 -7.14
CA ILE A 270 16.02 1.95 -7.81
C ILE A 270 16.80 0.64 -7.72
N TYR A 271 16.13 -0.40 -7.26
CA TYR A 271 16.70 -1.74 -7.15
C TYR A 271 15.91 -2.70 -8.03
N GLN A 272 16.62 -3.59 -8.69
CA GLN A 272 16.04 -4.68 -9.46
C GLN A 272 16.51 -6.01 -8.88
N GLY A 273 15.57 -6.90 -8.65
CA GLY A 273 15.81 -8.28 -8.25
C GLY A 273 15.14 -9.25 -9.22
N PHE A 274 15.60 -10.50 -9.21
CA PHE A 274 15.04 -11.56 -10.05
C PHE A 274 14.56 -12.70 -9.16
N ILE A 275 13.39 -13.26 -9.49
CA ILE A 275 12.94 -14.51 -8.86
C ILE A 275 13.64 -15.66 -9.60
N VAL A 276 14.61 -16.27 -8.95
CA VAL A 276 15.26 -17.48 -9.45
C VAL A 276 14.37 -18.67 -9.07
N LYS A 277 13.92 -19.41 -10.06
CA LYS A 277 13.10 -20.63 -9.89
C LYS A 277 13.97 -21.83 -9.56
#